data_eb2517b3ee131484c16d644dbaf29bc7
#
_entry.id   eb2517b3ee131484c16d644dbaf29bc7
#
_cell.length_a   1.000
_cell.length_b   1.000
_cell.length_c   1.000
_cell.angle_alpha   90.00
_cell.angle_beta   90.00
_cell.angle_gamma   90.00
#
_symmetry.space_group_name_H-M   'P 1'
#
loop_
_entity.id
_entity.type
_entity.pdbx_description
1 polymer ?
#
loop_
_entity_poly.entity_id
_entity_poly.type
_entity_poly.pdbx_seq_one_letter_code
_entity_poly.pdbx_strand_id
1 'polypeptide(L)'
;PSNLERLEEVFNAKKSLIKYFLFLQSVSPEQTTKACQDFFMKYKILLDKDTSRAYASYMHFLENSENPESAVVLVARDHNFYSKDFIRHATGETVSAPESIQKISGKTELSRPLVSSAKQIMDLIQNLR
;
A
#
# COMPACT_ATOMS: atom_id res chain seq x y z
N PRO A 1 4.82 -11.74 6.65
CA PRO A 1 4.80 -10.37 6.14
C PRO A 1 6.15 -9.73 6.36
N SER A 2 6.65 -8.98 5.39
CA SER A 2 7.98 -8.35 5.42
C SER A 2 8.21 -7.36 6.59
N ASN A 3 7.15 -6.97 7.28
CA ASN A 3 7.22 -6.05 8.42
C ASN A 3 7.11 -6.77 9.79
N LEU A 4 6.92 -8.08 9.81
CA LEU A 4 6.76 -8.81 11.08
C LEU A 4 8.02 -8.74 11.93
N GLU A 5 9.18 -8.95 11.33
CA GLU A 5 10.49 -8.85 12.01
C GLU A 5 10.70 -7.48 12.67
N ARG A 6 10.29 -6.40 11.98
CA ARG A 6 10.38 -5.04 12.54
C ARG A 6 9.44 -4.85 13.73
N LEU A 7 8.25 -5.42 13.67
CA LEU A 7 7.30 -5.37 14.78
C LEU A 7 7.82 -6.20 15.97
N GLU A 8 8.39 -7.37 15.70
CA GLU A 8 9.01 -8.19 16.75
C GLU A 8 10.16 -7.46 17.42
N GLU A 9 11.01 -6.77 16.68
CA GLU A 9 12.09 -5.94 17.19
C GLU A 9 11.57 -4.81 18.08
N VAL A 10 10.62 -4.00 17.58
CA VAL A 10 10.06 -2.85 18.31
C VAL A 10 9.39 -3.28 19.62
N PHE A 11 8.72 -4.43 19.62
CA PHE A 11 7.99 -4.94 20.78
C PHE A 11 8.78 -6.01 21.58
N ASN A 12 10.08 -6.17 21.31
CA ASN A 12 10.94 -7.21 21.94
C ASN A 12 10.29 -8.60 21.88
N ALA A 13 9.69 -8.96 20.76
CA ALA A 13 8.95 -10.20 20.53
C ALA A 13 7.81 -10.51 21.54
N LYS A 14 7.38 -9.52 22.32
CA LYS A 14 6.29 -9.67 23.29
C LYS A 14 4.92 -9.62 22.58
N LYS A 15 4.36 -10.75 22.24
CA LYS A 15 3.05 -10.87 21.56
C LYS A 15 1.90 -10.16 22.29
N SER A 16 1.94 -10.06 23.60
CA SER A 16 0.95 -9.34 24.41
C SER A 16 0.96 -7.83 24.13
N LEU A 17 2.14 -7.23 23.98
CA LEU A 17 2.27 -5.81 23.64
C LEU A 17 1.82 -5.54 22.20
N ILE A 18 2.18 -6.42 21.26
CA ILE A 18 1.71 -6.32 19.86
C ILE A 18 0.18 -6.31 19.82
N LYS A 19 -0.48 -7.24 20.51
CA LYS A 19 -1.95 -7.32 20.57
C LYS A 19 -2.59 -6.10 21.27
N TYR A 20 -1.92 -5.52 22.23
CA TYR A 20 -2.44 -4.35 22.95
C TYR A 20 -2.37 -3.07 22.11
N PHE A 21 -1.28 -2.87 21.36
CA PHE A 21 -1.07 -1.65 20.58
C PHE A 21 -1.53 -1.72 19.13
N LEU A 22 -1.73 -2.92 18.58
CA LEU A 22 -2.07 -3.10 17.17
C LEU A 22 -3.42 -3.79 17.02
N PHE A 23 -4.31 -3.13 16.29
CA PHE A 23 -5.50 -3.75 15.74
C PHE A 23 -5.18 -4.31 14.35
N LEU A 24 -5.34 -5.60 14.16
CA LEU A 24 -5.06 -6.32 12.91
C LEU A 24 -6.35 -6.96 12.41
N GLN A 25 -6.76 -6.61 11.21
CA GLN A 25 -7.96 -7.12 10.58
C GLN A 25 -7.65 -7.65 9.18
N SER A 26 -8.19 -8.82 8.87
CA SER A 26 -8.19 -9.33 7.50
C SER A 26 -9.31 -8.64 6.71
N VAL A 27 -8.98 -8.09 5.55
CA VAL A 27 -9.91 -7.36 4.69
C VAL A 27 -9.99 -8.04 3.32
N SER A 28 -11.21 -8.37 2.88
CA SER A 28 -11.43 -8.98 1.58
C SER A 28 -11.26 -7.95 0.43
N PRO A 29 -11.09 -8.41 -0.82
CA PRO A 29 -11.08 -7.53 -1.99
C PRO A 29 -12.35 -6.69 -2.12
N GLU A 30 -13.50 -7.28 -1.84
CA GLU A 30 -14.82 -6.62 -1.92
C GLU A 30 -14.94 -5.51 -0.86
N GLN A 31 -14.53 -5.80 0.38
CA GLN A 31 -14.48 -4.80 1.44
C GLN A 31 -13.51 -3.66 1.10
N THR A 32 -12.37 -3.98 0.48
CA THR A 32 -11.40 -2.98 0.01
C THR A 32 -12.02 -2.05 -1.04
N THR A 33 -12.71 -2.62 -2.03
CA THR A 33 -13.38 -1.86 -3.10
C THR A 33 -14.47 -0.97 -2.53
N LYS A 34 -15.33 -1.52 -1.67
CA LYS A 34 -16.39 -0.75 -1.00
C LYS A 34 -15.82 0.40 -0.16
N ALA A 35 -14.77 0.16 0.60
CA ALA A 35 -14.11 1.19 1.40
C ALA A 35 -13.57 2.35 0.55
N CYS A 36 -12.98 2.05 -0.61
CA CYS A 36 -12.54 3.06 -1.57
C CYS A 36 -13.72 3.90 -2.09
N GLN A 37 -14.83 3.25 -2.46
CA GLN A 37 -16.05 3.91 -2.91
C GLN A 37 -16.63 4.82 -1.84
N ASP A 38 -16.85 4.29 -0.63
CA ASP A 38 -17.46 5.01 0.48
C ASP A 38 -16.62 6.23 0.88
N PHE A 39 -15.29 6.08 0.91
CA PHE A 39 -14.38 7.19 1.20
C PHE A 39 -14.45 8.27 0.12
N PHE A 40 -14.41 7.88 -1.15
CA PHE A 40 -14.53 8.82 -2.26
C PHE A 40 -15.88 9.53 -2.29
N MET A 41 -16.97 8.80 -2.05
CA MET A 41 -18.32 9.38 -1.96
C MET A 41 -18.40 10.45 -0.89
N LYS A 42 -17.81 10.19 0.29
CA LYS A 42 -17.87 11.05 1.46
C LYS A 42 -16.91 12.25 1.41
N TYR A 43 -15.67 12.01 0.99
CA TYR A 43 -14.60 13.00 1.13
C TYR A 43 -14.11 13.54 -0.21
N LYS A 44 -14.49 12.95 -1.35
CA LYS A 44 -14.00 13.28 -2.70
C LYS A 44 -12.48 13.13 -2.86
N ILE A 45 -11.89 12.25 -2.08
CA ILE A 45 -10.46 11.93 -2.11
C ILE A 45 -10.31 10.48 -2.56
N LEU A 46 -9.43 10.25 -3.52
CA LEU A 46 -9.09 8.91 -4.00
C LEU A 46 -8.06 8.27 -3.08
N LEU A 47 -8.28 7.02 -2.73
CA LEU A 47 -7.34 6.21 -1.96
C LEU A 47 -6.70 5.15 -2.85
N ASP A 48 -5.40 4.92 -2.67
CA ASP A 48 -4.74 3.74 -3.21
C ASP A 48 -5.28 2.45 -2.57
N LYS A 49 -4.98 1.32 -3.18
CA LYS A 49 -5.54 0.02 -2.77
C LYS A 49 -5.20 -0.36 -1.33
N ASP A 50 -3.96 -0.11 -0.89
CA ASP A 50 -3.52 -0.49 0.45
C ASP A 50 -4.07 0.46 1.51
N THR A 51 -4.17 1.76 1.20
CA THR A 51 -4.83 2.75 2.05
C THR A 51 -6.33 2.45 2.17
N SER A 52 -6.98 1.98 1.10
CA SER A 52 -8.39 1.54 1.15
C SER A 52 -8.58 0.34 2.07
N ARG A 53 -7.64 -0.60 2.14
CA ARG A 53 -7.64 -1.71 3.12
C ARG A 53 -7.52 -1.20 4.55
N ALA A 54 -6.61 -0.25 4.77
CA ALA A 54 -6.44 0.35 6.09
C ALA A 54 -7.73 1.07 6.53
N TYR A 55 -8.38 1.79 5.62
CA TYR A 55 -9.66 2.43 5.90
C TYR A 55 -10.78 1.42 6.20
N ALA A 56 -10.88 0.32 5.43
CA ALA A 56 -11.83 -0.74 5.72
C ALA A 56 -11.61 -1.37 7.11
N SER A 57 -10.35 -1.61 7.47
CA SER A 57 -9.98 -2.11 8.80
C SER A 57 -10.35 -1.12 9.91
N TYR A 58 -10.15 0.18 9.67
CA TYR A 58 -10.55 1.23 10.60
C TYR A 58 -12.09 1.30 10.79
N MET A 59 -12.87 1.19 9.72
CA MET A 59 -14.33 1.16 9.82
C MET A 59 -14.81 -0.01 10.67
N HIS A 60 -14.20 -1.19 10.48
CA HIS A 60 -14.49 -2.35 11.30
C HIS A 60 -14.08 -2.14 12.78
N PHE A 61 -12.96 -1.45 13.02
CA PHE A 61 -12.56 -1.08 14.37
C PHE A 61 -13.60 -0.16 15.04
N LEU A 62 -14.11 0.84 14.32
CA LEU A 62 -15.14 1.75 14.85
C LEU A 62 -16.44 1.04 15.23
N GLU A 63 -16.88 0.07 14.43
CA GLU A 63 -18.09 -0.73 14.69
C GLU A 63 -17.98 -1.52 16.00
N ASN A 64 -16.77 -1.86 16.42
CA ASN A 64 -16.49 -2.68 17.59
C ASN A 64 -15.85 -1.88 18.76
N SER A 65 -15.69 -0.57 18.61
CA SER A 65 -15.04 0.27 19.61
C SER A 65 -16.09 0.95 20.49
N GLU A 66 -15.86 0.91 21.80
CA GLU A 66 -16.71 1.62 22.79
C GLU A 66 -16.48 3.15 22.79
N ASN A 67 -15.41 3.63 22.18
CA ASN A 67 -15.07 5.06 22.18
C ASN A 67 -14.55 5.54 20.81
N PRO A 68 -15.47 5.85 19.86
CA PRO A 68 -15.12 6.19 18.48
C PRO A 68 -14.61 7.63 18.26
N GLU A 69 -14.51 8.45 19.30
CA GLU A 69 -14.24 9.89 19.17
C GLU A 69 -12.75 10.26 19.01
N SER A 70 -11.89 9.30 18.79
CA SER A 70 -10.45 9.56 18.60
C SER A 70 -10.14 10.10 17.20
N ALA A 71 -9.29 11.12 17.13
CA ALA A 71 -8.74 11.56 15.84
C ALA A 71 -7.90 10.44 15.21
N VAL A 72 -8.12 10.22 13.92
CA VAL A 72 -7.43 9.17 13.17
C VAL A 72 -6.61 9.77 12.05
N VAL A 73 -5.38 9.31 11.92
CA VAL A 73 -4.49 9.66 10.82
C VAL A 73 -4.42 8.47 9.86
N LEU A 74 -4.94 8.65 8.65
CA LEU A 74 -4.83 7.67 7.59
C LEU A 74 -3.57 7.95 6.77
N VAL A 75 -2.59 7.06 6.88
CA VAL A 75 -1.31 7.19 6.14
C VAL A 75 -1.46 6.54 4.78
N ALA A 76 -1.39 7.36 3.71
CA ALA A 76 -1.33 6.87 2.34
C ALA A 76 0.04 6.22 2.08
N ARG A 77 0.02 5.03 1.50
CA ARG A 77 1.24 4.27 1.22
C ARG A 77 1.87 4.67 -0.10
N ASP A 78 1.06 4.68 -1.15
CA ASP A 78 1.53 4.86 -2.51
C ASP A 78 0.78 5.99 -3.23
N HIS A 79 1.38 6.51 -4.29
CA HIS A 79 0.66 7.43 -5.15
C HIS A 79 -0.45 6.68 -5.91
N ASN A 80 -1.63 7.29 -6.01
CA ASN A 80 -2.84 6.71 -6.61
C ASN A 80 -2.64 6.15 -8.02
N PHE A 81 -1.67 6.64 -8.77
CA PHE A 81 -1.32 6.15 -10.10
C PHE A 81 -0.95 4.66 -10.10
N TYR A 82 -0.30 4.16 -9.06
CA TYR A 82 0.06 2.73 -8.96
C TYR A 82 -1.16 1.83 -8.70
N SER A 83 -2.26 2.41 -8.26
CA SER A 83 -3.55 1.73 -8.05
C SER A 83 -4.63 2.18 -9.05
N LYS A 84 -4.25 2.77 -10.19
CA LYS A 84 -5.18 3.40 -11.15
C LYS A 84 -6.31 2.49 -11.61
N ASP A 85 -6.00 1.23 -11.90
CA ASP A 85 -7.01 0.27 -12.39
C ASP A 85 -7.98 -0.14 -11.27
N PHE A 86 -7.48 -0.29 -10.04
CA PHE A 86 -8.30 -0.51 -8.86
C PHE A 86 -9.22 0.70 -8.60
N ILE A 87 -8.68 1.92 -8.61
CA ILE A 87 -9.44 3.15 -8.38
C ILE A 87 -10.51 3.31 -9.45
N ARG A 88 -10.16 3.11 -10.72
CA ARG A 88 -11.12 3.16 -11.81
C ARG A 88 -12.24 2.14 -11.65
N HIS A 89 -11.92 0.92 -11.25
CA HIS A 89 -12.91 -0.12 -10.98
C HIS A 89 -13.82 0.26 -9.79
N ALA A 90 -13.26 0.81 -8.73
CA ALA A 90 -13.99 1.15 -7.52
C ALA A 90 -14.84 2.42 -7.66
N THR A 91 -14.33 3.47 -8.29
CA THR A 91 -14.95 4.80 -8.27
C THR A 91 -15.40 5.32 -9.64
N GLY A 92 -14.95 4.69 -10.73
CA GLY A 92 -15.11 5.20 -12.10
C GLY A 92 -14.11 6.29 -12.47
N GLU A 93 -13.31 6.80 -11.51
CA GLU A 93 -12.38 7.90 -11.73
C GLU A 93 -11.09 7.43 -12.39
N THR A 94 -10.47 8.31 -13.17
CA THR A 94 -9.19 8.06 -13.82
C THR A 94 -8.07 8.82 -13.14
N VAL A 95 -6.94 8.16 -12.93
CA VAL A 95 -5.74 8.76 -12.32
C VAL A 95 -4.63 8.84 -13.36
N SER A 96 -4.16 10.05 -13.63
CA SER A 96 -3.02 10.28 -14.53
C SER A 96 -1.69 10.03 -13.82
N ALA A 97 -0.68 9.66 -14.61
CA ALA A 97 0.69 9.55 -14.08
C ALA A 97 1.18 10.93 -13.59
N PRO A 98 1.94 10.98 -12.48
CA PRO A 98 2.64 12.20 -12.09
C PRO A 98 3.52 12.74 -13.22
N GLU A 99 3.68 14.06 -13.29
CA GLU A 99 4.45 14.71 -14.36
C GLU A 99 5.89 14.18 -14.45
N SER A 100 6.51 13.88 -13.31
CA SER A 100 7.83 13.25 -13.25
C SER A 100 7.89 11.89 -13.95
N ILE A 101 6.85 11.06 -13.80
CA ILE A 101 6.73 9.77 -14.46
C ILE A 101 6.43 9.95 -15.95
N GLN A 102 5.55 10.88 -16.32
CA GLN A 102 5.25 11.18 -17.72
C GLN A 102 6.51 11.60 -18.49
N LYS A 103 7.38 12.41 -17.88
CA LYS A 103 8.65 12.87 -18.47
C LYS A 103 9.66 11.76 -18.76
N ILE A 104 9.59 10.65 -18.03
CA ILE A 104 10.53 9.52 -18.21
C ILE A 104 9.91 8.35 -18.97
N SER A 105 8.60 8.23 -19.04
CA SER A 105 7.92 7.10 -19.71
C SER A 105 8.17 7.01 -21.22
N GLY A 106 8.61 8.09 -21.85
CA GLY A 106 9.00 8.12 -23.27
C GLY A 106 10.51 7.99 -23.53
N LYS A 107 11.33 7.85 -22.49
CA LYS A 107 12.78 7.72 -22.63
C LYS A 107 13.17 6.28 -22.85
N THR A 108 14.25 6.07 -23.63
CA THR A 108 14.83 4.74 -23.84
C THR A 108 15.23 4.13 -22.51
N GLU A 109 14.77 2.91 -22.26
CA GLU A 109 15.21 2.15 -21.09
C GLU A 109 16.70 1.88 -21.17
N LEU A 110 17.43 2.38 -20.18
CA LEU A 110 18.87 2.10 -20.04
C LEU A 110 19.14 0.83 -19.24
N SER A 111 18.08 0.14 -18.80
CA SER A 111 18.20 -1.10 -18.04
C SER A 111 18.68 -2.25 -18.96
N ARG A 112 19.71 -2.94 -18.51
CA ARG A 112 20.08 -4.24 -19.09
C ARG A 112 19.05 -5.29 -18.61
N PRO A 113 18.71 -6.29 -19.45
CA PRO A 113 17.82 -7.35 -19.03
C PRO A 113 18.37 -8.01 -17.75
N LEU A 114 17.48 -8.16 -16.76
CA LEU A 114 17.84 -8.77 -15.49
C LEU A 114 18.17 -10.24 -15.71
N VAL A 115 19.37 -10.63 -15.35
CA VAL A 115 19.83 -12.00 -15.53
C VAL A 115 19.46 -12.79 -14.30
N SER A 116 18.75 -13.89 -14.46
CA SER A 116 18.13 -14.65 -13.37
C SER A 116 19.06 -15.61 -12.63
N SER A 117 20.34 -15.76 -13.05
CA SER A 117 21.26 -16.67 -12.38
C SER A 117 22.39 -15.93 -11.65
N ALA A 118 22.74 -16.40 -10.44
CA ALA A 118 23.84 -15.85 -9.65
C ALA A 118 25.17 -15.79 -10.42
N LYS A 119 25.44 -16.78 -11.26
CA LYS A 119 26.63 -16.84 -12.11
C LYS A 119 26.67 -15.66 -13.09
N GLN A 120 25.57 -15.38 -13.78
CA GLN A 120 25.46 -14.28 -14.74
C GLN A 120 25.56 -12.91 -14.05
N ILE A 121 25.10 -12.79 -12.81
CA ILE A 121 25.27 -11.56 -12.01
C ILE A 121 26.75 -11.37 -11.67
N MET A 122 27.45 -12.43 -11.26
CA MET A 122 28.91 -12.40 -11.00
C MET A 122 29.71 -12.00 -12.25
N ASP A 123 29.39 -12.59 -13.42
CA ASP A 123 30.03 -12.27 -14.69
C ASP A 123 29.80 -10.79 -15.09
N LEU A 124 28.58 -10.27 -14.86
CA LEU A 124 28.26 -8.85 -15.05
C LEU A 124 29.09 -7.93 -14.14
N ILE A 125 29.22 -8.26 -12.87
CA ILE A 125 30.01 -7.47 -11.89
C ILE A 125 31.50 -7.48 -12.28
N GLN A 126 32.05 -8.62 -12.73
CA GLN A 126 33.44 -8.73 -13.14
C GLN A 126 33.75 -7.94 -14.42
N ASN A 127 32.76 -7.84 -15.33
CA ASN A 127 32.91 -7.10 -16.60
C ASN A 127 32.64 -5.58 -16.45
N LEU A 128 32.27 -5.10 -15.26
CA LEU A 128 32.11 -3.68 -14.94
C LEU A 128 33.38 -3.03 -14.39
N ARG A 129 34.44 -3.81 -14.23
CA ARG A 129 35.78 -3.33 -13.86
C ARG A 129 36.64 -3.20 -15.09
#